data_95b1f1fedd5f7def435f1605ee4f5cc9
#
_entry.id   95b1f1fedd5f7def435f1605ee4f5cc9
#
_cell.length_a   1.000
_cell.length_b   1.000
_cell.length_c   1.000
_cell.angle_alpha   90.00
_cell.angle_beta   90.00
_cell.angle_gamma   90.00
#
_symmetry.space_group_name_H-M   'P 1'
#
loop_
_entity.id
_entity.type
_entity.pdbx_description
1 polymer ?
#
loop_
_entity_poly.entity_id
_entity_poly.type
_entity_poly.pdbx_seq_one_letter_code
_entity_poly.pdbx_strand_id
1 'polypeptide(L)'
;MTKRKINVLDYSSEILKALSKGILLTVKGEEKVNTMAISWGALGIEWNKLLFTAYIRENRYTKAILDRTLDFTINIPLDKMDSKVFSISGTKSGRDIDKIKEANLTLV
;
A
#
# COMPACT_ATOMS: atom_id res chain seq x y z
N MET A 1 15.76 -11.86 2.76
CA MET A 1 14.63 -11.90 1.82
C MET A 1 15.13 -11.70 0.39
N THR A 2 14.74 -12.56 -0.50
CA THR A 2 15.14 -12.50 -1.91
C THR A 2 14.08 -11.77 -2.73
N LYS A 3 14.48 -10.82 -3.56
CA LYS A 3 13.58 -10.13 -4.48
C LYS A 3 13.80 -10.63 -5.90
N ARG A 4 12.72 -10.74 -6.66
CA ARG A 4 12.80 -10.99 -8.10
C ARG A 4 11.80 -10.10 -8.83
N LYS A 5 12.17 -9.71 -10.04
CA LYS A 5 11.30 -8.94 -10.91
C LYS A 5 10.28 -9.86 -11.57
N ILE A 6 9.02 -9.44 -11.61
CA ILE A 6 7.94 -10.21 -12.22
C ILE A 6 7.20 -9.33 -13.24
N ASN A 7 6.42 -9.98 -14.10
CA ASN A 7 5.48 -9.28 -14.96
C ASN A 7 4.15 -9.15 -14.20
N VAL A 8 3.76 -7.94 -13.87
CA VAL A 8 2.55 -7.65 -13.09
C VAL A 8 1.29 -8.17 -13.78
N LEU A 9 1.25 -8.20 -15.11
CA LEU A 9 0.10 -8.74 -15.83
C LEU A 9 -0.19 -10.21 -15.50
N ASP A 10 0.84 -10.98 -15.17
CA ASP A 10 0.67 -12.40 -14.79
C ASP A 10 -0.02 -12.55 -13.44
N TYR A 11 -0.14 -11.47 -12.67
CA TYR A 11 -0.73 -11.46 -11.34
C TYR A 11 -1.98 -10.57 -11.25
N SER A 12 -2.55 -10.14 -12.37
CA SER A 12 -3.67 -9.19 -12.39
C SER A 12 -4.89 -9.67 -11.59
N SER A 13 -5.23 -10.94 -11.71
CA SER A 13 -6.35 -11.52 -10.96
C SER A 13 -6.08 -11.53 -9.46
N GLU A 14 -4.90 -11.93 -9.04
CA GLU A 14 -4.48 -11.96 -7.64
C GLU A 14 -4.47 -10.56 -7.04
N ILE A 15 -4.01 -9.58 -7.79
CA ILE A 15 -3.98 -8.17 -7.36
C ILE A 15 -5.40 -7.67 -7.11
N LEU A 16 -6.31 -7.90 -8.04
CA LEU A 16 -7.70 -7.44 -7.92
C LEU A 16 -8.44 -8.14 -6.78
N LYS A 17 -8.19 -9.44 -6.59
CA LYS A 17 -8.75 -10.19 -5.46
C LYS A 17 -8.23 -9.68 -4.12
N ALA A 18 -6.93 -9.40 -4.04
CA ALA A 18 -6.31 -8.88 -2.83
C ALA A 18 -6.84 -7.47 -2.50
N LEU A 19 -7.00 -6.62 -3.51
CA LEU A 19 -7.49 -5.25 -3.35
C LEU A 19 -8.85 -5.22 -2.64
N SER A 20 -9.77 -6.13 -3.00
CA SER A 20 -11.10 -6.17 -2.37
C SER A 20 -11.04 -6.50 -0.88
N LYS A 21 -9.99 -7.19 -0.44
CA LYS A 21 -9.76 -7.54 0.96
C LYS A 21 -8.92 -6.49 1.69
N GLY A 22 -8.20 -5.68 0.94
CA GLY A 22 -7.28 -4.66 1.43
C GLY A 22 -5.83 -4.98 1.12
N ILE A 23 -5.12 -3.96 0.70
CA ILE A 23 -3.68 -4.01 0.43
C ILE A 23 -3.03 -2.85 1.15
N LEU A 24 -1.69 -2.83 1.19
CA LEU A 24 -0.96 -1.75 1.84
C LEU A 24 -0.40 -0.78 0.82
N LEU A 25 -0.61 0.50 1.04
CA LEU A 25 0.03 1.58 0.31
C LEU A 25 1.04 2.24 1.26
N THR A 26 2.28 2.31 0.82
CA THR A 26 3.39 2.79 1.64
C THR A 26 4.05 4.01 0.99
N VAL A 27 4.31 5.02 1.81
CA VAL A 27 5.02 6.23 1.40
C VAL A 27 6.22 6.46 2.30
N LYS A 28 7.23 7.09 1.75
CA LYS A 28 8.42 7.50 2.50
C LYS A 28 8.54 9.01 2.44
N GLY A 29 8.34 9.67 3.57
CA GLY A 29 8.63 11.09 3.73
C GLY A 29 10.09 11.29 4.13
N GLU A 30 10.46 12.55 4.39
CA GLU A 30 11.83 12.89 4.78
C GLU A 30 12.24 12.25 6.10
N GLU A 31 11.31 12.16 7.06
CA GLU A 31 11.58 11.70 8.41
C GLU A 31 10.88 10.39 8.77
N LYS A 32 9.92 9.93 7.96
CA LYS A 32 9.07 8.81 8.35
C LYS A 32 8.56 8.03 7.15
N VAL A 33 8.55 6.70 7.32
CA VAL A 33 7.84 5.79 6.42
C VAL A 33 6.48 5.50 7.04
N ASN A 34 5.42 5.58 6.26
CA ASN A 34 4.07 5.28 6.71
C ASN A 34 3.36 4.37 5.73
N THR A 35 2.48 3.54 6.25
CA THR A 35 1.65 2.64 5.47
C THR A 35 0.19 2.77 5.88
N MET A 36 -0.70 2.49 4.94
CA MET A 36 -2.13 2.45 5.19
C MET A 36 -2.78 1.33 4.38
N ALA A 37 -3.88 0.83 4.88
CA ALA A 37 -4.68 -0.11 4.12
C ALA A 37 -5.58 0.64 3.14
N ILE A 38 -5.66 0.13 1.91
CA ILE A 38 -6.63 0.60 0.92
C ILE A 38 -7.38 -0.59 0.36
N SER A 39 -8.64 -0.37 -0.01
CA SER A 39 -9.48 -1.39 -0.63
C SER A 39 -10.07 -0.91 -1.95
N TRP A 40 -9.82 0.32 -2.31
CA TRP A 40 -10.35 0.94 -3.53
C TRP A 40 -9.23 1.35 -4.45
N GLY A 41 -9.33 0.92 -5.69
CA GLY A 41 -8.35 1.23 -6.71
C GLY A 41 -8.74 0.59 -8.03
N ALA A 42 -7.90 0.75 -9.02
CA ALA A 42 -8.09 0.18 -10.35
C ALA A 42 -6.75 -0.22 -10.97
N LEU A 43 -6.77 -1.28 -11.73
CA LEU A 43 -5.63 -1.73 -12.53
C LEU A 43 -6.02 -1.59 -13.98
N GLY A 44 -5.23 -0.89 -14.79
CA GLY A 44 -5.57 -0.63 -16.17
C GLY A 44 -4.36 -0.29 -17.03
N ILE A 45 -4.67 0.04 -18.28
CA ILE A 45 -3.67 0.39 -19.28
C ILE A 45 -3.94 1.80 -19.77
N GLU A 46 -2.89 2.63 -19.79
CA GLU A 46 -2.95 3.96 -20.39
C GLU A 46 -1.62 4.24 -21.09
N TRP A 47 -1.67 4.69 -22.34
CA TRP A 47 -0.50 4.87 -23.19
C TRP A 47 0.43 3.64 -23.21
N ASN A 48 -0.15 2.44 -23.35
CA ASN A 48 0.56 1.16 -23.34
C ASN A 48 1.35 0.87 -22.05
N LYS A 49 1.00 1.57 -20.97
CA LYS A 49 1.61 1.33 -19.65
C LYS A 49 0.59 0.75 -18.70
N LEU A 50 1.00 -0.25 -17.94
CA LEU A 50 0.19 -0.79 -16.86
C LEU A 50 0.21 0.19 -15.70
N LEU A 51 -0.98 0.63 -15.30
CA LEU A 51 -1.15 1.61 -14.23
C LEU A 51 -2.00 1.04 -13.10
N PHE A 52 -1.62 1.37 -11.89
CA PHE A 52 -2.47 1.17 -10.72
C PHE A 52 -2.95 2.53 -10.23
N THR A 53 -4.27 2.70 -10.13
CA THR A 53 -4.88 3.91 -9.60
C THR A 53 -5.35 3.64 -8.18
N ALA A 54 -4.82 4.40 -7.23
CA ALA A 54 -5.21 4.29 -5.82
C ALA A 54 -6.14 5.45 -5.46
N TYR A 55 -7.21 5.15 -4.73
CA TYR A 55 -8.13 6.16 -4.21
C TYR A 55 -7.83 6.37 -2.74
N ILE A 56 -7.39 7.59 -2.38
CA ILE A 56 -6.94 7.94 -1.03
C ILE A 56 -7.80 9.09 -0.51
N ARG A 57 -8.38 8.92 0.67
CA ARG A 57 -9.15 9.98 1.31
C ARG A 57 -8.22 11.13 1.75
N GLU A 58 -8.69 12.37 1.60
CA GLU A 58 -7.89 13.56 1.90
C GLU A 58 -7.42 13.64 3.36
N ASN A 59 -8.19 13.09 4.28
CA ASN A 59 -7.87 13.15 5.70
C ASN A 59 -6.85 12.11 6.16
N ARG A 60 -6.36 11.24 5.27
CA ARG A 60 -5.37 10.24 5.65
C ARG A 60 -3.99 10.87 5.77
N TYR A 61 -3.23 10.47 6.79
CA TYR A 61 -1.87 10.93 7.01
C TYR A 61 -0.94 10.64 5.82
N THR A 62 -1.10 9.45 5.23
CA THR A 62 -0.37 9.06 4.03
C THR A 62 -0.54 10.07 2.89
N LYS A 63 -1.74 10.63 2.73
CA LYS A 63 -2.02 11.64 1.71
C LYS A 63 -1.14 12.89 1.91
N ALA A 64 -0.98 13.33 3.16
CA ALA A 64 -0.14 14.49 3.48
C ALA A 64 1.33 14.26 3.11
N ILE A 65 1.84 13.04 3.33
CA ILE A 65 3.21 12.67 2.92
C ILE A 65 3.30 12.57 1.40
N LEU A 66 2.33 11.92 0.77
CA LEU A 66 2.31 11.68 -0.68
C LEU A 66 2.28 12.98 -1.47
N ASP A 67 1.52 13.97 -1.03
CA ASP A 67 1.44 15.28 -1.68
C ASP A 67 2.80 15.98 -1.74
N ARG A 68 3.73 15.65 -0.87
CA ARG A 68 5.06 16.23 -0.83
C ARG A 68 6.10 15.39 -1.58
N THR A 69 5.93 14.06 -1.60
CA THR A 69 6.93 13.15 -2.18
C THR A 69 6.55 12.62 -3.55
N LEU A 70 5.27 12.55 -3.87
CA LEU A 70 4.69 12.11 -5.15
C LEU A 70 4.96 10.64 -5.51
N ASP A 71 5.62 9.88 -4.64
CA ASP A 71 5.93 8.47 -4.86
C ASP A 71 5.30 7.58 -3.81
N PHE A 72 4.88 6.40 -4.21
CA PHE A 72 4.36 5.39 -3.29
C PHE A 72 4.63 3.99 -3.82
N THR A 73 4.55 3.01 -2.93
CA THR A 73 4.57 1.59 -3.31
C THR A 73 3.27 0.93 -2.84
N ILE A 74 2.93 -0.14 -3.53
CA ILE A 74 1.78 -0.97 -3.19
C ILE A 74 2.30 -2.33 -2.82
N ASN A 75 1.85 -2.85 -1.67
CA ASN A 75 2.25 -4.14 -1.16
C ASN A 75 1.04 -5.04 -1.13
N ILE A 76 1.06 -6.08 -1.94
CA ILE A 76 -0.07 -6.95 -2.19
C ILE A 76 0.24 -8.32 -1.59
N PRO A 77 -0.45 -8.70 -0.52
CA PRO A 77 -0.27 -10.04 0.04
C PRO A 77 -0.93 -11.05 -0.88
N LEU A 78 -0.17 -12.05 -1.33
CA LEU A 78 -0.70 -13.15 -2.12
C LEU A 78 -1.24 -14.26 -1.22
N ASP A 79 -0.78 -14.30 0.02
CA ASP A 79 -1.27 -15.19 1.06
C ASP A 79 -2.07 -14.41 2.10
N LYS A 80 -2.57 -15.12 3.12
CA LYS A 80 -3.35 -14.49 4.17
C LYS A 80 -2.48 -13.52 4.97
N MET A 81 -2.91 -12.26 5.04
CA MET A 81 -2.25 -11.24 5.84
C MET A 81 -2.73 -11.31 7.30
N ASP A 82 -1.82 -11.06 8.25
CA ASP A 82 -2.15 -10.96 9.66
C ASP A 82 -3.20 -9.86 9.86
N SER A 83 -4.29 -10.18 10.54
CA SER A 83 -5.38 -9.25 10.83
C SER A 83 -4.91 -8.03 11.62
N LYS A 84 -3.87 -8.17 12.44
CA LYS A 84 -3.27 -7.06 13.19
C LYS A 84 -2.68 -5.99 12.25
N VAL A 85 -2.08 -6.42 11.14
CA VAL A 85 -1.54 -5.50 10.14
C VAL A 85 -2.65 -4.63 9.57
N PHE A 86 -3.77 -5.22 9.19
CA PHE A 86 -4.93 -4.48 8.69
C PHE A 86 -5.55 -3.58 9.73
N SER A 87 -5.73 -4.08 10.94
CA SER A 87 -6.33 -3.31 12.03
C SER A 87 -5.51 -2.03 12.28
N ILE A 88 -4.21 -2.16 12.41
CA ILE A 88 -3.33 -1.01 12.67
C ILE A 88 -3.25 -0.09 11.45
N SER A 89 -3.05 -0.67 10.26
CA SER A 89 -2.84 0.12 9.04
C SER A 89 -4.12 0.82 8.56
N GLY A 90 -5.29 0.24 8.81
CA GLY A 90 -6.57 0.75 8.33
C GLY A 90 -7.34 1.63 9.31
N THR A 91 -7.11 1.48 10.63
CA THR A 91 -7.91 2.16 11.65
C THR A 91 -7.14 3.23 12.43
N LYS A 92 -5.82 3.16 12.44
CA LYS A 92 -4.99 4.11 13.19
C LYS A 92 -4.25 5.06 12.25
N SER A 93 -3.98 6.28 12.73
CA SER A 93 -3.23 7.26 11.95
C SER A 93 -1.74 7.18 12.25
N GLY A 94 -0.91 7.31 11.21
CA GLY A 94 0.53 7.44 11.35
C GLY A 94 0.97 8.74 12.04
N ARG A 95 0.03 9.69 12.22
CA ARG A 95 0.27 10.88 13.05
C ARG A 95 0.41 10.51 14.51
N ASP A 96 -0.30 9.47 14.94
CA ASP A 96 -0.40 9.07 16.35
C ASP A 96 0.54 7.93 16.70
N ILE A 97 0.87 7.06 15.73
CA ILE A 97 1.70 5.87 15.96
C ILE A 97 2.64 5.63 14.79
N ASP A 98 3.69 4.86 15.02
CA ASP A 98 4.54 4.30 13.98
C ASP A 98 3.96 2.94 13.56
N LYS A 99 3.24 2.91 12.44
CA LYS A 99 2.56 1.71 11.95
C LYS A 99 3.51 0.60 11.56
N ILE A 100 4.68 0.94 11.03
CA ILE A 100 5.69 -0.06 10.65
C ILE A 100 6.10 -0.86 11.87
N LYS A 101 6.40 -0.17 12.97
CA LYS A 101 6.79 -0.78 14.22
C LYS A 101 5.62 -1.51 14.90
N GLU A 102 4.47 -0.84 15.03
CA GLU A 102 3.29 -1.39 15.71
C GLU A 102 2.73 -2.63 15.03
N ALA A 103 2.76 -2.66 13.70
CA ALA A 103 2.31 -3.80 12.91
C ALA A 103 3.41 -4.85 12.71
N ASN A 104 4.59 -4.64 13.27
CA ASN A 104 5.75 -5.54 13.17
C ASN A 104 6.13 -5.83 11.71
N LEU A 105 6.14 -4.79 10.89
CA LEU A 105 6.51 -4.89 9.48
C LEU A 105 8.02 -4.71 9.30
N THR A 106 8.55 -5.32 8.26
CA THR A 106 9.95 -5.19 7.87
C THR A 106 10.05 -4.45 6.54
N LEU A 107 10.86 -3.39 6.51
CA LEU A 107 11.13 -2.65 5.28
C LEU A 107 12.20 -3.39 4.45
N VAL A 108 11.96 -3.49 3.16
CA VAL A 108 12.86 -4.18 2.23
C VAL A 108 13.25 -3.32 1.04
#